data_97d92868b5f89a9528cc68aa7e8347a7
#
_entry.id   97d92868b5f89a9528cc68aa7e8347a7
#
_cell.length_a   1.000
_cell.length_b   1.000
_cell.length_c   1.000
_cell.angle_alpha   90.00
_cell.angle_beta   90.00
_cell.angle_gamma   90.00
#
_symmetry.space_group_name_H-M   'P 1'
#
loop_
_entity.id
_entity.type
_entity.pdbx_description
1 polymer ?
#
loop_
_entity_poly.entity_id
_entity_poly.type
_entity_poly.pdbx_seq_one_letter_code
_entity_poly.pdbx_strand_id
1 'polypeptide(L)'
;MDSDTFEEVVQSAYIELPPDANGHRNKIHIRSAGKRSTPQQPTIVLLCGLGSSCLSFTVVQHALATAGVPSFTYDRLGIGRSSPLPPVDATRTETQPRSRHAEELATELDTVLRTAGVSPPYILVPHSYGGVIAWEYIIAHAEHVVGLLAIDANSARSCERPLNDKDLEVLAEGLPAGAFVYPDIVGLTAANRLPTALWEEWIEKRFPPESWLRGTGGELAEMQGYDESCRALHRHALLQTHPLTKWPVTVLKGDTESDLQRMIDASEALGGGTKAAHEDLRKRLEGYSQLEEDQQRDHLLLTDVGNRRYIEAKKSGHWVHITEPELVVGEILSMVGGMGG
;
A
#
# COMPACT_ATOMS: atom_id res chain seq x y z
N MET A 1 -20.50 -13.01 -0.37
CA MET A 1 -19.80 -14.32 -0.38
C MET A 1 -19.43 -14.64 1.05
N ASP A 2 -19.50 -15.91 1.42
CA ASP A 2 -19.21 -16.35 2.79
C ASP A 2 -17.69 -16.32 3.04
N SER A 3 -17.23 -15.96 4.24
CA SER A 3 -15.81 -15.90 4.61
C SER A 3 -15.08 -17.22 4.38
N ASP A 4 -15.77 -18.33 4.56
CA ASP A 4 -15.20 -19.67 4.41
C ASP A 4 -14.76 -19.97 2.97
N THR A 5 -15.48 -19.46 1.97
CA THR A 5 -15.12 -19.62 0.54
C THR A 5 -13.83 -18.90 0.16
N PHE A 6 -13.50 -17.79 0.84
CA PHE A 6 -12.26 -17.05 0.59
C PHE A 6 -11.05 -17.73 1.24
N GLU A 7 -11.20 -18.31 2.43
CA GLU A 7 -10.11 -18.99 3.13
C GLU A 7 -9.75 -20.35 2.53
N GLU A 8 -10.66 -21.01 1.81
CA GLU A 8 -10.34 -22.21 1.05
C GLU A 8 -9.38 -21.96 -0.12
N VAL A 9 -9.44 -20.78 -0.72
CA VAL A 9 -8.67 -20.39 -1.91
C VAL A 9 -7.42 -19.60 -1.56
N VAL A 10 -7.49 -18.75 -0.54
CA VAL A 10 -6.38 -17.89 -0.08
C VAL A 10 -5.82 -18.46 1.22
N GLN A 11 -4.67 -19.12 1.13
CA GLN A 11 -3.99 -19.73 2.27
C GLN A 11 -3.35 -18.66 3.16
N SER A 12 -3.68 -18.68 4.44
CA SER A 12 -3.09 -17.84 5.49
C SER A 12 -2.13 -18.68 6.33
N ALA A 13 -0.91 -18.18 6.55
CA ALA A 13 0.13 -18.88 7.29
C ALA A 13 1.06 -17.91 8.02
N TYR A 14 1.92 -18.46 8.88
CA TYR A 14 3.02 -17.73 9.48
C TYR A 14 4.35 -18.35 9.05
N ILE A 15 5.31 -17.51 8.73
CA ILE A 15 6.71 -17.90 8.56
C ILE A 15 7.55 -17.27 9.65
N GLU A 16 8.64 -17.92 10.01
CA GLU A 16 9.62 -17.39 10.95
C GLU A 16 10.82 -16.86 10.17
N LEU A 17 11.14 -15.57 10.30
CA LEU A 17 12.30 -14.99 9.65
C LEU A 17 13.61 -15.47 10.32
N PRO A 18 14.72 -15.45 9.59
CA PRO A 18 16.05 -15.60 10.19
C PRO A 18 16.21 -14.65 11.38
N PRO A 19 16.99 -15.03 12.42
CA PRO A 19 17.24 -14.14 13.55
C PRO A 19 17.81 -12.81 13.09
N ASP A 20 17.33 -11.70 13.67
CA ASP A 20 17.93 -10.38 13.48
C ASP A 20 19.30 -10.29 14.16
N ALA A 21 19.97 -9.14 14.06
CA ALA A 21 21.28 -8.89 14.66
C ALA A 21 21.31 -9.07 16.20
N ASN A 22 20.13 -9.02 16.85
CA ASN A 22 19.95 -9.21 18.29
C ASN A 22 19.48 -10.63 18.64
N GLY A 23 19.34 -11.51 17.64
CA GLY A 23 18.88 -12.89 17.81
C GLY A 23 17.36 -13.05 17.93
N HIS A 24 16.56 -11.99 17.72
CA HIS A 24 15.10 -12.10 17.74
C HIS A 24 14.59 -12.83 16.50
N ARG A 25 13.66 -13.73 16.70
CA ARG A 25 12.93 -14.43 15.65
C ARG A 25 11.54 -13.82 15.50
N ASN A 26 11.29 -13.22 14.36
CA ASN A 26 10.03 -12.56 14.08
C ASN A 26 9.13 -13.48 13.24
N LYS A 27 7.87 -13.60 13.65
CA LYS A 27 6.84 -14.30 12.87
C LYS A 27 6.15 -13.29 11.95
N ILE A 28 6.12 -13.62 10.68
CA ILE A 28 5.46 -12.84 9.64
C ILE A 28 4.22 -13.58 9.18
N HIS A 29 3.10 -12.90 9.21
CA HIS A 29 1.87 -13.39 8.63
C HIS A 29 1.92 -13.21 7.10
N ILE A 30 1.68 -14.28 6.37
CA ILE A 30 1.66 -14.32 4.91
C ILE A 30 0.32 -14.82 4.39
N ARG A 31 -0.05 -14.37 3.21
CA ARG A 31 -1.19 -14.90 2.46
C ARG A 31 -0.75 -15.22 1.04
N SER A 32 -1.08 -16.42 0.57
CA SER A 32 -0.77 -16.88 -0.77
C SER A 32 -2.01 -17.50 -1.41
N ALA A 33 -2.15 -17.35 -2.71
CA ALA A 33 -3.25 -17.94 -3.46
C ALA A 33 -2.76 -18.41 -4.83
N GLY A 34 -3.31 -19.53 -5.29
CA GLY A 34 -2.91 -20.14 -6.56
C GLY A 34 -1.52 -20.79 -6.53
N LYS A 35 -1.19 -21.49 -7.60
CA LYS A 35 0.13 -22.11 -7.83
C LYS A 35 0.59 -21.79 -9.24
N ARG A 36 1.89 -21.60 -9.43
CA ARG A 36 2.47 -21.47 -10.78
C ARG A 36 2.20 -22.71 -11.60
N SER A 37 1.79 -22.50 -12.84
CA SER A 37 1.66 -23.57 -13.84
C SER A 37 3.01 -23.86 -14.53
N THR A 38 3.87 -22.85 -14.65
CA THR A 38 5.23 -22.95 -15.19
C THR A 38 6.21 -22.11 -14.36
N PRO A 39 7.52 -22.40 -14.40
CA PRO A 39 8.53 -21.55 -13.74
C PRO A 39 8.58 -20.12 -14.25
N GLN A 40 8.12 -19.86 -15.48
CA GLN A 40 8.12 -18.56 -16.14
C GLN A 40 6.89 -17.73 -15.78
N GLN A 41 5.81 -18.35 -15.30
CA GLN A 41 4.62 -17.62 -14.86
C GLN A 41 4.99 -16.70 -13.67
N PRO A 42 4.72 -15.39 -13.76
CA PRO A 42 5.03 -14.51 -12.64
C PRO A 42 4.12 -14.77 -11.43
N THR A 43 4.65 -14.56 -10.23
CA THR A 43 3.84 -14.42 -9.02
C THR A 43 3.49 -12.94 -8.85
N ILE A 44 2.23 -12.66 -8.59
CA ILE A 44 1.75 -11.29 -8.28
C ILE A 44 2.07 -11.00 -6.82
N VAL A 45 2.98 -10.06 -6.56
CA VAL A 45 3.37 -9.64 -5.20
C VAL A 45 2.64 -8.35 -4.86
N LEU A 46 1.66 -8.45 -3.97
CA LEU A 46 0.78 -7.36 -3.55
C LEU A 46 1.39 -6.66 -2.34
N LEU A 47 1.67 -5.36 -2.44
CA LEU A 47 2.34 -4.57 -1.41
C LEU A 47 1.38 -3.53 -0.81
N CYS A 48 1.07 -3.70 0.46
CA CYS A 48 0.12 -2.84 1.17
C CYS A 48 0.66 -1.43 1.43
N GLY A 49 -0.25 -0.47 1.52
CA GLY A 49 0.03 0.90 1.93
C GLY A 49 0.46 1.02 3.39
N LEU A 50 0.71 2.25 3.83
CA LEU A 50 1.11 2.58 5.20
C LEU A 50 0.10 2.02 6.22
N GLY A 51 0.57 1.29 7.21
CA GLY A 51 -0.26 0.71 8.27
C GLY A 51 -1.30 -0.32 7.82
N SER A 52 -1.42 -0.59 6.53
CA SER A 52 -2.42 -1.52 6.00
C SER A 52 -1.92 -2.96 6.03
N SER A 53 -2.80 -3.88 6.45
CA SER A 53 -2.54 -5.31 6.43
C SER A 53 -2.89 -5.95 5.06
N CYS A 54 -2.36 -7.14 4.83
CA CYS A 54 -2.60 -7.94 3.64
C CYS A 54 -4.08 -8.33 3.42
N LEU A 55 -4.94 -8.16 4.43
CA LEU A 55 -6.38 -8.39 4.32
C LEU A 55 -7.03 -7.48 3.27
N SER A 56 -6.51 -6.27 3.06
CA SER A 56 -7.04 -5.34 2.05
C SER A 56 -7.04 -5.91 0.62
N PHE A 57 -6.15 -6.86 0.31
CA PHE A 57 -6.04 -7.49 -1.00
C PHE A 57 -6.82 -8.82 -1.14
N THR A 58 -7.61 -9.21 -0.14
CA THR A 58 -8.27 -10.54 -0.15
C THR A 58 -9.12 -10.79 -1.38
N VAL A 59 -9.93 -9.81 -1.82
CA VAL A 59 -10.81 -9.96 -3.00
C VAL A 59 -9.98 -10.09 -4.27
N VAL A 60 -8.92 -9.30 -4.39
CA VAL A 60 -7.98 -9.38 -5.54
C VAL A 60 -7.29 -10.74 -5.57
N GLN A 61 -6.77 -11.24 -4.43
CA GLN A 61 -6.14 -12.56 -4.36
C GLN A 61 -7.08 -13.69 -4.74
N HIS A 62 -8.31 -13.66 -4.24
CA HIS A 62 -9.32 -14.67 -4.57
C HIS A 62 -9.64 -14.68 -6.07
N ALA A 63 -9.84 -13.52 -6.68
CA ALA A 63 -10.13 -13.40 -8.10
C ALA A 63 -8.95 -13.86 -8.97
N LEU A 64 -7.71 -13.51 -8.60
CA LEU A 64 -6.51 -13.98 -9.30
C LEU A 64 -6.35 -15.51 -9.22
N ALA A 65 -6.58 -16.09 -8.05
CA ALA A 65 -6.52 -17.56 -7.89
C ALA A 65 -7.57 -18.26 -8.73
N THR A 66 -8.78 -17.73 -8.79
CA THR A 66 -9.87 -18.25 -9.67
C THR A 66 -9.48 -18.19 -11.14
N ALA A 67 -8.69 -17.19 -11.54
CA ALA A 67 -8.13 -17.06 -12.90
C ALA A 67 -6.85 -17.88 -13.13
N GLY A 68 -6.39 -18.67 -12.14
CA GLY A 68 -5.17 -19.49 -12.25
C GLY A 68 -3.86 -18.69 -12.14
N VAL A 69 -3.91 -17.46 -11.59
CA VAL A 69 -2.76 -16.58 -11.42
C VAL A 69 -2.31 -16.61 -9.95
N PRO A 70 -1.06 -17.01 -9.67
CA PRO A 70 -0.54 -17.06 -8.31
C PRO A 70 -0.30 -15.67 -7.75
N SER A 71 -0.66 -15.48 -6.47
CA SER A 71 -0.42 -14.21 -5.77
C SER A 71 0.11 -14.43 -4.35
N PHE A 72 0.84 -13.44 -3.87
CA PHE A 72 1.45 -13.42 -2.56
C PHE A 72 1.35 -12.03 -1.95
N THR A 73 1.11 -11.96 -0.65
CA THR A 73 1.17 -10.75 0.15
C THR A 73 1.53 -11.10 1.59
N TYR A 74 1.90 -10.11 2.38
CA TYR A 74 2.25 -10.31 3.78
C TYR A 74 1.97 -9.07 4.61
N ASP A 75 1.84 -9.27 5.91
CA ASP A 75 1.84 -8.20 6.89
C ASP A 75 3.29 -7.87 7.27
N ARG A 76 3.72 -6.62 7.04
CA ARG A 76 5.04 -6.17 7.46
C ARG A 76 5.20 -6.27 8.97
N LEU A 77 6.43 -6.41 9.45
CA LEU A 77 6.71 -6.47 10.88
C LEU A 77 6.13 -5.25 11.61
N GLY A 78 5.36 -5.50 12.65
CA GLY A 78 4.64 -4.47 13.40
C GLY A 78 3.25 -4.11 12.85
N ILE A 79 2.82 -4.71 11.71
CA ILE A 79 1.55 -4.46 11.06
C ILE A 79 0.68 -5.73 11.08
N GLY A 80 -0.64 -5.55 11.13
CA GLY A 80 -1.63 -6.60 10.96
C GLY A 80 -1.50 -7.75 11.98
N ARG A 81 -1.25 -8.96 11.47
CA ARG A 81 -1.09 -10.18 12.27
C ARG A 81 0.38 -10.57 12.49
N SER A 82 1.34 -9.84 11.93
CA SER A 82 2.77 -10.10 12.15
C SER A 82 3.22 -9.71 13.55
N SER A 83 4.38 -10.23 13.98
CA SER A 83 4.98 -9.88 15.27
C SER A 83 5.11 -8.36 15.42
N PRO A 84 4.93 -7.81 16.63
CA PRO A 84 5.22 -6.41 16.90
C PRO A 84 6.68 -6.09 16.63
N LEU A 85 6.99 -4.81 16.40
CA LEU A 85 8.39 -4.37 16.34
C LEU A 85 9.09 -4.66 17.66
N PRO A 86 10.32 -5.19 17.63
CA PRO A 86 11.11 -5.34 18.84
C PRO A 86 11.36 -3.96 19.48
N PRO A 87 11.41 -3.89 20.83
CA PRO A 87 11.75 -2.66 21.53
C PRO A 87 13.14 -2.18 21.11
N VAL A 88 13.30 -0.87 20.93
CA VAL A 88 14.55 -0.25 20.44
C VAL A 88 15.70 -0.46 21.42
N ASP A 89 15.40 -0.47 22.71
CA ASP A 89 16.34 -0.72 23.81
C ASP A 89 15.54 -1.08 25.06
N ALA A 90 15.85 -2.20 25.70
CA ALA A 90 15.21 -2.64 26.93
C ALA A 90 15.48 -1.67 28.13
N THR A 91 16.43 -0.74 27.97
CA THR A 91 16.81 0.25 28.99
C THR A 91 16.16 1.63 28.78
N ARG A 92 15.50 1.87 27.62
CA ARG A 92 14.85 3.14 27.28
C ARG A 92 13.37 3.09 27.63
N THR A 93 12.93 4.07 28.38
CA THR A 93 11.51 4.33 28.68
C THR A 93 10.75 4.98 27.50
N GLU A 94 11.38 5.11 26.33
CA GLU A 94 10.77 5.70 25.16
C GLU A 94 9.76 4.75 24.52
N THR A 95 8.51 5.18 24.51
CA THR A 95 7.36 4.46 23.93
C THR A 95 7.31 4.53 22.41
N GLN A 96 8.23 5.27 21.75
CA GLN A 96 8.22 5.44 20.31
C GLN A 96 9.09 4.38 19.62
N PRO A 97 8.56 3.73 18.56
CA PRO A 97 9.33 2.78 17.78
C PRO A 97 10.45 3.50 17.01
N ARG A 98 11.51 2.77 16.66
CA ARG A 98 12.53 3.25 15.72
C ARG A 98 11.90 3.46 14.34
N SER A 99 12.23 4.57 13.66
CA SER A 99 11.83 4.78 12.27
C SER A 99 12.27 3.63 11.36
N ARG A 100 11.42 3.22 10.45
CA ARG A 100 11.70 2.21 9.42
C ARG A 100 11.69 2.86 8.05
N HIS A 101 12.73 2.64 7.29
CA HIS A 101 12.90 3.19 5.95
C HIS A 101 12.55 2.17 4.87
N ALA A 102 12.18 2.64 3.68
CA ALA A 102 11.74 1.78 2.59
C ALA A 102 12.80 0.76 2.14
N GLU A 103 14.09 1.10 2.22
CA GLU A 103 15.20 0.17 1.96
C GLU A 103 15.17 -1.04 2.92
N GLU A 104 14.91 -0.80 4.23
CA GLU A 104 14.75 -1.89 5.21
C GLU A 104 13.51 -2.73 4.88
N LEU A 105 12.42 -2.09 4.45
CA LEU A 105 11.18 -2.78 4.07
C LEU A 105 11.33 -3.59 2.79
N ALA A 106 12.11 -3.11 1.83
CA ALA A 106 12.45 -3.87 0.63
C ALA A 106 13.35 -5.08 0.95
N THR A 107 14.30 -4.93 1.89
CA THR A 107 15.11 -6.03 2.41
C THR A 107 14.27 -7.05 3.17
N GLU A 108 13.28 -6.59 3.97
CA GLU A 108 12.30 -7.48 4.61
C GLU A 108 11.49 -8.24 3.57
N LEU A 109 10.99 -7.56 2.52
CA LEU A 109 10.25 -8.19 1.43
C LEU A 109 11.05 -9.33 0.77
N ASP A 110 12.32 -9.09 0.41
CA ASP A 110 13.18 -10.11 -0.18
C ASP A 110 13.35 -11.30 0.76
N THR A 111 13.60 -11.04 2.05
CA THR A 111 13.73 -12.08 3.06
C THR A 111 12.45 -12.89 3.24
N VAL A 112 11.29 -12.22 3.25
CA VAL A 112 9.97 -12.86 3.33
C VAL A 112 9.72 -13.75 2.12
N LEU A 113 9.94 -13.24 0.90
CA LEU A 113 9.75 -14.01 -0.34
C LEU A 113 10.63 -15.26 -0.35
N ARG A 114 11.90 -15.14 -0.02
CA ARG A 114 12.84 -16.28 0.05
C ARG A 114 12.43 -17.29 1.12
N THR A 115 12.06 -16.82 2.32
CA THR A 115 11.67 -17.69 3.43
C THR A 115 10.36 -18.42 3.15
N ALA A 116 9.43 -17.77 2.47
CA ALA A 116 8.17 -18.36 2.02
C ALA A 116 8.32 -19.29 0.78
N GLY A 117 9.51 -19.37 0.19
CA GLY A 117 9.75 -20.16 -1.01
C GLY A 117 9.11 -19.58 -2.27
N VAL A 118 8.81 -18.30 -2.29
CA VAL A 118 8.27 -17.59 -3.45
C VAL A 118 9.43 -17.11 -4.32
N SER A 119 9.56 -17.70 -5.49
CA SER A 119 10.68 -17.41 -6.42
C SER A 119 10.27 -16.44 -7.53
N PRO A 120 11.18 -15.63 -8.12
CA PRO A 120 10.90 -14.80 -9.29
C PRO A 120 10.54 -15.64 -10.52
N PRO A 121 9.95 -15.06 -11.57
CA PRO A 121 9.70 -13.63 -11.76
C PRO A 121 8.47 -13.09 -11.02
N TYR A 122 8.46 -11.78 -10.73
CA TYR A 122 7.37 -11.10 -10.04
C TYR A 122 6.74 -9.99 -10.89
N ILE A 123 5.42 -9.82 -10.77
CA ILE A 123 4.75 -8.55 -11.03
C ILE A 123 4.48 -7.91 -9.68
N LEU A 124 5.05 -6.74 -9.44
CA LEU A 124 4.80 -5.98 -8.21
C LEU A 124 3.51 -5.17 -8.35
N VAL A 125 2.66 -5.24 -7.33
CA VAL A 125 1.39 -4.51 -7.28
C VAL A 125 1.32 -3.70 -5.99
N PRO A 126 2.02 -2.56 -5.93
CA PRO A 126 2.00 -1.69 -4.77
C PRO A 126 0.75 -0.82 -4.72
N HIS A 127 0.21 -0.62 -3.51
CA HIS A 127 -0.75 0.41 -3.17
C HIS A 127 -0.09 1.46 -2.27
N SER A 128 -0.32 2.75 -2.54
CA SER A 128 0.09 3.84 -1.65
C SER A 128 1.59 3.75 -1.28
N TYR A 129 1.95 3.74 0.00
CA TYR A 129 3.33 3.59 0.51
C TYR A 129 4.05 2.34 -0.04
N GLY A 130 3.31 1.30 -0.40
CA GLY A 130 3.88 0.13 -1.09
C GLY A 130 4.67 0.50 -2.35
N GLY A 131 4.37 1.65 -2.99
CA GLY A 131 5.11 2.17 -4.14
C GLY A 131 6.56 2.48 -3.83
N VAL A 132 6.82 3.14 -2.69
CA VAL A 132 8.18 3.47 -2.23
C VAL A 132 8.97 2.19 -1.96
N ILE A 133 8.33 1.18 -1.35
CA ILE A 133 8.93 -0.13 -1.09
C ILE A 133 9.23 -0.88 -2.41
N ALA A 134 8.29 -0.83 -3.37
CA ALA A 134 8.47 -1.47 -4.67
C ALA A 134 9.65 -0.85 -5.45
N TRP A 135 9.83 0.46 -5.37
CA TRP A 135 10.96 1.13 -6.01
C TRP A 135 12.30 0.72 -5.40
N GLU A 136 12.40 0.67 -4.06
CA GLU A 136 13.63 0.17 -3.38
C GLU A 136 13.91 -1.30 -3.74
N TYR A 137 12.85 -2.12 -3.85
CA TYR A 137 13.01 -3.50 -4.29
C TYR A 137 13.51 -3.58 -5.75
N ILE A 138 13.00 -2.75 -6.65
CA ILE A 138 13.44 -2.68 -8.04
C ILE A 138 14.90 -2.21 -8.14
N ILE A 139 15.34 -1.26 -7.30
CA ILE A 139 16.74 -0.83 -7.24
C ILE A 139 17.66 -2.02 -6.93
N ALA A 140 17.27 -2.84 -5.98
CA ALA A 140 18.10 -3.94 -5.52
C ALA A 140 18.00 -5.21 -6.38
N HIS A 141 16.84 -5.43 -7.07
CA HIS A 141 16.45 -6.70 -7.68
C HIS A 141 15.64 -6.53 -8.96
N ALA A 142 16.02 -5.60 -9.85
CA ALA A 142 15.28 -5.36 -11.10
C ALA A 142 15.13 -6.63 -11.95
N GLU A 143 16.10 -7.54 -11.91
CA GLU A 143 16.11 -8.81 -12.65
C GLU A 143 15.00 -9.78 -12.20
N HIS A 144 14.46 -9.61 -11.00
CA HIS A 144 13.34 -10.40 -10.48
C HIS A 144 11.98 -9.89 -10.97
N VAL A 145 11.91 -8.62 -11.46
CA VAL A 145 10.65 -7.93 -11.71
C VAL A 145 10.34 -7.88 -13.21
N VAL A 146 9.21 -8.43 -13.59
CA VAL A 146 8.72 -8.50 -14.97
C VAL A 146 7.47 -7.65 -15.21
N GLY A 147 7.09 -6.79 -14.26
CA GLY A 147 6.00 -5.85 -14.40
C GLY A 147 5.70 -5.09 -13.12
N LEU A 148 5.05 -3.94 -13.25
CA LEU A 148 4.60 -3.10 -12.14
C LEU A 148 3.19 -2.59 -12.41
N LEU A 149 2.26 -2.82 -11.48
CA LEU A 149 0.94 -2.19 -11.46
C LEU A 149 0.84 -1.29 -10.22
N ALA A 150 1.10 -0.01 -10.36
CA ALA A 150 1.03 0.98 -9.30
C ALA A 150 -0.42 1.40 -9.05
N ILE A 151 -0.99 1.09 -7.88
CA ILE A 151 -2.36 1.42 -7.49
C ILE A 151 -2.30 2.63 -6.56
N ASP A 152 -2.60 3.80 -7.07
CA ASP A 152 -2.54 5.08 -6.33
C ASP A 152 -1.30 5.16 -5.43
N ALA A 153 -0.17 4.73 -6.01
CA ALA A 153 1.05 4.39 -5.29
C ALA A 153 1.98 5.60 -5.16
N ASN A 154 2.71 5.66 -4.06
CA ASN A 154 3.69 6.71 -3.82
C ASN A 154 4.94 6.53 -4.68
N SER A 155 5.43 7.62 -5.26
CA SER A 155 6.70 7.72 -5.98
C SER A 155 7.79 8.39 -5.13
N ALA A 156 8.98 8.56 -5.69
CA ALA A 156 10.08 9.30 -5.06
C ALA A 156 9.73 10.76 -4.71
N ARG A 157 8.78 11.37 -5.43
CA ARG A 157 8.34 12.75 -5.20
C ARG A 157 7.14 12.89 -4.27
N SER A 158 6.62 11.80 -3.74
CA SER A 158 5.40 11.86 -2.90
C SER A 158 5.57 12.62 -1.58
N CYS A 159 6.82 12.91 -1.14
CA CYS A 159 7.08 13.82 -0.03
C CYS A 159 6.89 15.33 -0.38
N GLU A 160 6.69 15.66 -1.67
CA GLU A 160 6.40 17.04 -2.12
C GLU A 160 4.91 17.41 -1.95
N ARG A 161 4.09 16.53 -1.36
CA ARG A 161 2.66 16.77 -1.17
C ARG A 161 2.42 18.02 -0.33
N PRO A 162 1.43 18.86 -0.69
CA PRO A 162 1.12 20.09 0.04
C PRO A 162 0.41 19.81 1.38
N LEU A 163 -0.08 18.60 1.58
CA LEU A 163 -0.76 18.15 2.80
C LEU A 163 -0.08 16.90 3.35
N ASN A 164 0.05 16.85 4.66
CA ASN A 164 0.51 15.68 5.40
C ASN A 164 -0.50 15.29 6.49
N ASP A 165 -0.29 14.16 7.16
CA ASP A 165 -1.24 13.64 8.14
C ASP A 165 -1.51 14.61 9.29
N LYS A 166 -0.51 15.43 9.71
CA LYS A 166 -0.70 16.43 10.76
C LYS A 166 -1.61 17.57 10.31
N ASP A 167 -1.54 17.94 9.04
CA ASP A 167 -2.46 18.93 8.48
C ASP A 167 -3.90 18.45 8.51
N LEU A 168 -4.12 17.14 8.42
CA LEU A 168 -5.45 16.54 8.48
C LEU A 168 -5.95 16.30 9.90
N GLU A 169 -5.07 16.30 10.93
CA GLU A 169 -5.48 16.17 12.34
C GLU A 169 -6.47 17.28 12.76
N VAL A 170 -6.30 18.47 12.21
CA VAL A 170 -7.16 19.62 12.49
C VAL A 170 -8.64 19.37 12.13
N LEU A 171 -8.91 18.47 11.18
CA LEU A 171 -10.27 18.16 10.74
C LEU A 171 -11.12 17.49 11.84
N ALA A 172 -10.50 16.79 12.77
CA ALA A 172 -11.18 16.16 13.90
C ALA A 172 -11.13 16.97 15.21
N GLU A 173 -10.44 18.12 15.22
CA GLU A 173 -10.35 18.95 16.41
C GLU A 173 -11.72 19.41 16.89
N GLY A 174 -11.96 19.27 18.21
CA GLY A 174 -13.23 19.65 18.84
C GLY A 174 -14.36 18.64 18.67
N LEU A 175 -14.18 17.58 17.87
CA LEU A 175 -15.18 16.53 17.72
C LEU A 175 -15.06 15.48 18.83
N PRO A 176 -16.17 14.85 19.25
CA PRO A 176 -16.13 13.64 20.07
C PRO A 176 -15.35 12.52 19.39
N ALA A 177 -14.67 11.68 20.18
CA ALA A 177 -13.99 10.49 19.66
C ALA A 177 -14.98 9.62 18.86
N GLY A 178 -14.56 9.19 17.66
CA GLY A 178 -15.38 8.40 16.75
C GLY A 178 -16.43 9.17 15.96
N ALA A 179 -16.52 10.49 16.07
CA ALA A 179 -17.42 11.29 15.24
C ALA A 179 -16.91 11.48 13.79
N PHE A 180 -15.60 11.47 13.62
CA PHE A 180 -14.94 11.60 12.30
C PHE A 180 -14.44 10.23 11.83
N VAL A 181 -15.29 9.52 11.08
CA VAL A 181 -15.01 8.15 10.63
C VAL A 181 -14.54 8.18 9.17
N TYR A 182 -13.22 8.21 8.98
CA TYR A 182 -12.61 8.32 7.65
C TYR A 182 -13.19 7.37 6.59
N PRO A 183 -13.31 6.03 6.84
CA PRO A 183 -13.86 5.12 5.83
C PRO A 183 -15.28 5.42 5.38
N ASP A 184 -16.10 5.96 6.27
CA ASP A 184 -17.48 6.36 5.94
C ASP A 184 -17.50 7.65 5.12
N ILE A 185 -16.68 8.62 5.51
CA ILE A 185 -16.57 9.93 4.88
C ILE A 185 -16.12 9.80 3.42
N VAL A 186 -15.10 8.99 3.16
CA VAL A 186 -14.59 8.79 1.79
C VAL A 186 -15.40 7.76 0.99
N GLY A 187 -16.45 7.18 1.59
CA GLY A 187 -17.31 6.20 0.94
C GLY A 187 -16.73 4.79 0.85
N LEU A 188 -15.62 4.54 1.52
CA LEU A 188 -14.93 3.26 1.50
C LEU A 188 -15.77 2.15 2.12
N THR A 189 -16.45 2.42 3.25
CA THR A 189 -17.36 1.46 3.90
C THR A 189 -18.50 1.05 2.96
N ALA A 190 -19.11 2.00 2.25
CA ALA A 190 -20.23 1.73 1.35
C ALA A 190 -19.81 0.96 0.09
N ALA A 191 -18.58 1.19 -0.40
CA ALA A 191 -18.03 0.58 -1.62
C ALA A 191 -17.23 -0.70 -1.35
N ASN A 192 -16.97 -1.05 -0.08
CA ASN A 192 -16.19 -2.20 0.33
C ASN A 192 -16.71 -3.52 -0.28
N ARG A 193 -15.79 -4.38 -0.71
CA ARG A 193 -16.04 -5.70 -1.28
C ARG A 193 -15.47 -6.85 -0.43
N LEU A 194 -14.81 -6.55 0.69
CA LEU A 194 -14.30 -7.58 1.58
C LEU A 194 -15.44 -8.31 2.29
N PRO A 195 -15.29 -9.60 2.62
CA PRO A 195 -16.19 -10.29 3.55
C PRO A 195 -16.27 -9.55 4.88
N THR A 196 -17.46 -9.51 5.50
CA THR A 196 -17.76 -8.71 6.70
C THR A 196 -16.71 -8.90 7.81
N ALA A 197 -16.39 -10.15 8.16
CA ALA A 197 -15.43 -10.44 9.25
C ALA A 197 -14.01 -9.91 8.94
N LEU A 198 -13.57 -10.00 7.67
CA LEU A 198 -12.25 -9.50 7.26
C LEU A 198 -12.24 -7.96 7.16
N TRP A 199 -13.37 -7.37 6.77
CA TRP A 199 -13.56 -5.93 6.76
C TRP A 199 -13.49 -5.36 8.18
N GLU A 200 -14.22 -5.94 9.13
CA GLU A 200 -14.23 -5.53 10.53
C GLU A 200 -12.83 -5.63 11.15
N GLU A 201 -12.13 -6.73 10.95
CA GLU A 201 -10.75 -6.89 11.43
C GLU A 201 -9.80 -5.86 10.81
N TRP A 202 -9.92 -5.62 9.50
CA TRP A 202 -9.06 -4.68 8.81
C TRP A 202 -9.31 -3.24 9.27
N ILE A 203 -10.59 -2.82 9.40
CA ILE A 203 -10.98 -1.49 9.86
C ILE A 203 -10.51 -1.23 11.29
N GLU A 204 -10.74 -2.17 12.20
CA GLU A 204 -10.34 -2.03 13.60
C GLU A 204 -8.84 -1.78 13.74
N LYS A 205 -8.03 -2.48 12.97
CA LYS A 205 -6.57 -2.34 13.02
C LYS A 205 -6.03 -1.13 12.25
N ARG A 206 -6.68 -0.75 11.14
CA ARG A 206 -6.20 0.33 10.27
C ARG A 206 -6.70 1.70 10.70
N PHE A 207 -7.90 1.79 11.23
CA PHE A 207 -8.57 3.04 11.61
C PHE A 207 -9.19 2.94 13.02
N PRO A 208 -8.39 2.69 14.06
CA PRO A 208 -8.92 2.60 15.41
C PRO A 208 -9.56 3.93 15.83
N PRO A 209 -10.71 3.90 16.54
CA PRO A 209 -11.50 5.10 16.85
C PRO A 209 -10.74 6.21 17.59
N GLU A 210 -9.74 5.82 18.38
CA GLU A 210 -8.96 6.76 19.17
C GLU A 210 -7.79 7.39 18.39
N SER A 211 -7.45 6.86 17.21
CA SER A 211 -6.18 7.23 16.57
C SER A 211 -6.14 7.02 15.05
N TRP A 212 -7.22 7.33 14.35
CA TRP A 212 -7.26 7.18 12.89
C TRP A 212 -6.08 7.83 12.12
N LEU A 213 -5.39 8.78 12.76
CA LEU A 213 -4.17 9.43 12.27
C LEU A 213 -2.90 9.07 13.08
N ARG A 214 -3.05 8.36 14.19
CA ARG A 214 -1.93 8.05 15.09
C ARG A 214 -1.52 6.60 15.00
N GLY A 215 -1.15 6.10 13.87
CA GLY A 215 -0.77 4.72 13.61
C GLY A 215 -0.28 3.89 14.82
N THR A 216 -0.49 2.60 14.77
CA THR A 216 0.08 1.66 15.74
C THR A 216 1.60 1.53 15.54
N GLY A 217 2.31 0.88 16.46
CA GLY A 217 3.77 0.85 16.51
C GLY A 217 4.51 0.69 15.17
N GLY A 218 4.08 -0.26 14.31
CA GLY A 218 4.67 -0.46 12.99
C GLY A 218 4.38 0.67 12.00
N GLU A 219 3.13 1.15 11.97
CA GLU A 219 2.72 2.27 11.12
C GLU A 219 3.45 3.56 11.51
N LEU A 220 3.54 3.87 12.81
CA LEU A 220 4.27 5.03 13.29
C LEU A 220 5.75 4.98 12.91
N ALA A 221 6.37 3.79 12.97
CA ALA A 221 7.77 3.61 12.56
C ALA A 221 7.97 3.89 11.05
N GLU A 222 7.04 3.43 10.21
CA GLU A 222 7.03 3.67 8.77
C GLU A 222 6.76 5.16 8.44
N MET A 223 5.80 5.81 9.12
CA MET A 223 5.53 7.25 8.99
C MET A 223 6.76 8.10 9.32
N GLN A 224 7.48 7.77 10.38
CA GLN A 224 8.71 8.48 10.77
C GLN A 224 9.82 8.36 9.72
N GLY A 225 9.89 7.23 8.99
CA GLY A 225 10.86 6.99 7.93
C GLY A 225 10.43 7.48 6.54
N TYR A 226 9.19 7.92 6.37
CA TYR A 226 8.58 8.18 5.06
C TYR A 226 9.33 9.22 4.23
N ASP A 227 9.51 10.42 4.78
CA ASP A 227 10.15 11.53 4.06
C ASP A 227 11.60 11.21 3.65
N GLU A 228 12.35 10.55 4.53
CA GLU A 228 13.74 10.17 4.21
C GLU A 228 13.77 9.07 3.15
N SER A 229 12.82 8.12 3.18
CA SER A 229 12.68 7.10 2.14
C SER A 229 12.44 7.72 0.76
N CYS A 230 11.52 8.68 0.64
CA CYS A 230 11.27 9.37 -0.62
C CYS A 230 12.52 10.15 -1.10
N ARG A 231 13.20 10.86 -0.18
CA ARG A 231 14.45 11.58 -0.52
C ARG A 231 15.57 10.62 -0.94
N ALA A 232 15.66 9.45 -0.32
CA ALA A 232 16.64 8.43 -0.69
C ALA A 232 16.38 7.95 -2.13
N LEU A 233 15.15 7.60 -2.47
CA LEU A 233 14.75 7.21 -3.82
C LEU A 233 15.07 8.29 -4.86
N HIS A 234 14.85 9.55 -4.53
CA HIS A 234 15.17 10.66 -5.44
C HIS A 234 16.66 10.71 -5.77
N ARG A 235 17.55 10.37 -4.83
CA ARG A 235 19.01 10.31 -5.04
C ARG A 235 19.45 9.19 -5.97
N HIS A 236 18.69 8.10 -6.08
CA HIS A 236 19.05 6.94 -6.92
C HIS A 236 18.86 7.15 -8.42
N ALA A 237 18.30 8.29 -8.85
CA ALA A 237 18.08 8.62 -10.27
C ALA A 237 17.41 7.50 -11.08
N LEU A 238 16.57 6.67 -10.46
CA LEU A 238 15.87 5.54 -11.09
C LEU A 238 15.13 5.94 -12.37
N LEU A 239 14.57 7.15 -12.37
CA LEU A 239 13.83 7.69 -13.51
C LEU A 239 14.69 7.85 -14.79
N GLN A 240 16.03 7.81 -14.66
CA GLN A 240 16.97 7.95 -15.78
C GLN A 240 17.45 6.59 -16.31
N THR A 241 17.26 5.50 -15.56
CA THR A 241 17.83 4.20 -15.89
C THR A 241 16.84 3.22 -16.54
N HIS A 242 15.53 3.49 -16.47
CA HIS A 242 14.43 2.64 -16.98
C HIS A 242 14.66 1.16 -16.62
N PRO A 243 14.74 0.82 -15.33
CA PRO A 243 15.19 -0.52 -14.88
C PRO A 243 14.30 -1.66 -15.37
N LEU A 244 13.04 -1.37 -15.72
CA LEU A 244 12.08 -2.35 -16.22
C LEU A 244 11.97 -2.38 -17.76
N THR A 245 12.72 -1.55 -18.47
CA THR A 245 12.84 -1.41 -19.95
C THR A 245 11.70 -2.04 -20.76
N LYS A 246 11.70 -3.36 -20.94
CA LYS A 246 10.75 -4.11 -21.78
C LYS A 246 9.49 -4.58 -21.05
N TRP A 247 9.43 -4.41 -19.75
CA TRP A 247 8.33 -4.93 -18.95
C TRP A 247 7.18 -3.92 -18.80
N PRO A 248 5.93 -4.36 -18.76
CA PRO A 248 4.80 -3.46 -18.65
C PRO A 248 4.78 -2.74 -17.30
N VAL A 249 4.50 -1.44 -17.34
CA VAL A 249 4.22 -0.61 -16.17
C VAL A 249 2.86 0.05 -16.37
N THR A 250 1.93 -0.27 -15.49
CA THR A 250 0.59 0.30 -15.46
C THR A 250 0.42 1.13 -14.20
N VAL A 251 -0.20 2.30 -14.32
CA VAL A 251 -0.65 3.13 -13.20
C VAL A 251 -2.17 3.13 -13.17
N LEU A 252 -2.72 2.81 -12.01
CA LEU A 252 -4.13 3.01 -11.66
C LEU A 252 -4.21 4.16 -10.66
N LYS A 253 -4.58 5.35 -11.11
CA LYS A 253 -4.77 6.53 -10.26
C LYS A 253 -6.18 6.53 -9.68
N GLY A 254 -6.30 6.67 -8.35
CA GLY A 254 -7.53 7.00 -7.64
C GLY A 254 -7.85 8.49 -7.68
N ASP A 255 -9.01 8.88 -7.17
CA ASP A 255 -9.41 10.28 -7.00
C ASP A 255 -9.23 10.70 -5.53
N THR A 256 -7.97 10.75 -5.09
CA THR A 256 -7.59 11.11 -3.72
C THR A 256 -7.93 12.57 -3.39
N GLU A 257 -7.92 13.48 -4.38
CA GLU A 257 -8.37 14.87 -4.17
C GLU A 257 -9.83 14.92 -3.70
N SER A 258 -10.72 14.15 -4.33
CA SER A 258 -12.12 14.06 -3.90
C SER A 258 -12.27 13.45 -2.50
N ASP A 259 -11.40 12.51 -2.09
CA ASP A 259 -11.39 11.99 -0.71
C ASP A 259 -11.03 13.10 0.29
N LEU A 260 -9.99 13.88 0.01
CA LEU A 260 -9.57 15.00 0.85
C LEU A 260 -10.65 16.10 0.93
N GLN A 261 -11.30 16.41 -0.19
CA GLN A 261 -12.39 17.38 -0.20
C GLN A 261 -13.58 16.90 0.66
N ARG A 262 -13.97 15.62 0.55
CA ARG A 262 -15.02 15.00 1.39
C ARG A 262 -14.66 15.07 2.87
N MET A 263 -13.39 14.88 3.23
CA MET A 263 -12.92 14.98 4.62
C MET A 263 -13.09 16.40 5.16
N ILE A 264 -12.72 17.43 4.37
CA ILE A 264 -12.88 18.83 4.77
C ILE A 264 -14.36 19.18 4.93
N ASP A 265 -15.20 18.79 3.98
CA ASP A 265 -16.65 19.08 4.01
C ASP A 265 -17.35 18.36 5.17
N ALA A 266 -16.95 17.12 5.48
CA ALA A 266 -17.47 16.38 6.64
C ALA A 266 -17.06 17.03 7.97
N SER A 267 -15.80 17.46 8.09
CA SER A 267 -15.31 18.20 9.26
C SER A 267 -16.15 19.46 9.50
N GLU A 268 -16.35 20.25 8.46
CA GLU A 268 -17.14 21.48 8.54
C GLU A 268 -18.60 21.20 8.95
N ALA A 269 -19.22 20.17 8.35
CA ALA A 269 -20.59 19.75 8.65
C ALA A 269 -20.78 19.24 10.09
N LEU A 270 -19.75 18.57 10.64
CA LEU A 270 -19.74 18.05 12.01
C LEU A 270 -19.36 19.11 13.06
N GLY A 271 -18.88 20.29 12.63
CA GLY A 271 -18.39 21.34 13.52
C GLY A 271 -17.00 21.09 14.06
N GLY A 272 -16.19 20.28 13.38
CA GLY A 272 -14.78 20.05 13.68
C GLY A 272 -13.90 21.16 13.13
N GLY A 273 -12.67 21.27 13.63
CA GLY A 273 -11.69 22.24 13.17
C GLY A 273 -12.15 23.70 13.27
N THR A 274 -11.53 24.55 12.49
CA THR A 274 -11.91 25.98 12.38
C THR A 274 -12.15 26.36 10.92
N LYS A 275 -12.97 27.39 10.68
CA LYS A 275 -13.19 27.94 9.34
C LYS A 275 -11.88 28.29 8.64
N ALA A 276 -10.94 28.91 9.34
CA ALA A 276 -9.63 29.29 8.80
C ALA A 276 -8.82 28.05 8.37
N ALA A 277 -8.86 26.97 9.15
CA ALA A 277 -8.19 25.72 8.81
C ALA A 277 -8.80 25.08 7.56
N HIS A 278 -10.14 25.03 7.45
CA HIS A 278 -10.81 24.51 6.25
C HIS A 278 -10.47 25.32 4.99
N GLU A 279 -10.46 26.66 5.10
CA GLU A 279 -10.07 27.55 4.00
C GLU A 279 -8.61 27.33 3.57
N ASP A 280 -7.69 27.18 4.54
CA ASP A 280 -6.27 26.88 4.27
C ASP A 280 -6.11 25.54 3.56
N LEU A 281 -6.76 24.46 4.06
CA LEU A 281 -6.69 23.14 3.46
C LEU A 281 -7.25 23.15 2.04
N ARG A 282 -8.40 23.77 1.78
CA ARG A 282 -8.96 23.89 0.41
C ARG A 282 -8.01 24.63 -0.52
N LYS A 283 -7.40 25.72 -0.05
CA LYS A 283 -6.40 26.46 -0.83
C LYS A 283 -5.18 25.60 -1.18
N ARG A 284 -4.72 24.77 -0.25
CA ARG A 284 -3.58 23.86 -0.47
C ARG A 284 -3.93 22.71 -1.40
N LEU A 285 -5.23 22.36 -1.55
CA LEU A 285 -5.69 21.43 -2.56
C LEU A 285 -5.73 22.02 -3.98
N GLU A 286 -5.67 23.36 -4.13
CA GLU A 286 -5.60 23.98 -5.46
C GLU A 286 -4.36 23.45 -6.21
N GLY A 287 -4.58 22.78 -7.34
CA GLY A 287 -3.50 22.16 -8.14
C GLY A 287 -3.01 20.80 -7.62
N TYR A 288 -3.60 20.26 -6.55
CA TYR A 288 -3.23 18.94 -6.00
C TYR A 288 -3.41 17.82 -7.03
N SER A 289 -4.51 17.82 -7.78
CA SER A 289 -4.78 16.80 -8.81
C SER A 289 -3.68 16.73 -9.87
N GLN A 290 -3.17 17.88 -10.33
CA GLN A 290 -2.08 17.90 -11.30
C GLN A 290 -0.77 17.41 -10.70
N LEU A 291 -0.44 17.85 -9.48
CA LEU A 291 0.77 17.39 -8.79
C LEU A 291 0.71 15.87 -8.57
N GLU A 292 -0.43 15.36 -8.10
CA GLU A 292 -0.63 13.94 -7.88
C GLU A 292 -0.54 13.15 -9.19
N GLU A 293 -1.15 13.63 -10.28
CA GLU A 293 -1.03 12.99 -11.58
C GLU A 293 0.44 12.93 -12.04
N ASP A 294 1.19 14.01 -11.90
CA ASP A 294 2.60 14.07 -12.26
C ASP A 294 3.43 13.07 -11.44
N GLN A 295 3.16 12.96 -10.14
CA GLN A 295 3.82 11.99 -9.24
C GLN A 295 3.45 10.54 -9.58
N GLN A 296 2.19 10.27 -9.90
CA GLN A 296 1.75 8.95 -10.35
C GLN A 296 2.40 8.55 -11.69
N ARG A 297 2.55 9.49 -12.60
CA ARG A 297 3.21 9.26 -13.90
C ARG A 297 4.71 8.97 -13.79
N ASP A 298 5.36 9.29 -12.68
CA ASP A 298 6.76 8.91 -12.42
C ASP A 298 6.98 7.39 -12.51
N HIS A 299 6.00 6.59 -12.09
CA HIS A 299 6.10 5.13 -12.22
C HIS A 299 6.26 4.67 -13.68
N LEU A 300 5.65 5.39 -14.62
CA LEU A 300 5.76 5.08 -16.05
C LEU A 300 7.19 5.25 -16.59
N LEU A 301 8.00 6.09 -15.94
CA LEU A 301 9.38 6.31 -16.33
C LEU A 301 10.31 5.13 -16.00
N LEU A 302 9.84 4.14 -15.27
CA LEU A 302 10.60 2.92 -15.00
C LEU A 302 10.72 1.99 -16.22
N THR A 303 9.94 2.23 -17.29
CA THR A 303 9.94 1.40 -18.50
C THR A 303 9.92 2.25 -19.78
N ASP A 304 10.14 1.60 -20.94
CA ASP A 304 10.06 2.24 -22.25
C ASP A 304 8.64 2.65 -22.61
N VAL A 305 8.50 3.65 -23.48
CA VAL A 305 7.22 4.29 -23.82
C VAL A 305 6.16 3.29 -24.29
N GLY A 306 6.54 2.28 -25.08
CA GLY A 306 5.62 1.26 -25.62
C GLY A 306 5.01 0.34 -24.55
N ASN A 307 5.55 0.32 -23.35
CA ASN A 307 5.14 -0.57 -22.26
C ASN A 307 4.38 0.18 -21.13
N ARG A 308 4.03 1.46 -21.36
CA ARG A 308 3.39 2.35 -20.39
C ARG A 308 1.88 2.34 -20.54
N ARG A 309 1.17 2.26 -19.42
CA ARG A 309 -0.28 2.41 -19.37
C ARG A 309 -0.69 3.26 -18.16
N TYR A 310 -1.59 4.20 -18.38
CA TYR A 310 -2.15 5.06 -17.35
C TYR A 310 -3.67 5.00 -17.37
N ILE A 311 -4.29 4.74 -16.23
CA ILE A 311 -5.72 4.52 -16.08
C ILE A 311 -6.21 5.28 -14.85
N GLU A 312 -7.30 5.99 -14.98
CA GLU A 312 -8.01 6.61 -13.87
C GLU A 312 -9.11 5.69 -13.37
N ALA A 313 -9.10 5.35 -12.09
CA ALA A 313 -10.15 4.62 -11.40
C ALA A 313 -11.26 5.60 -11.00
N LYS A 314 -12.18 5.89 -11.93
CA LYS A 314 -13.16 6.99 -11.82
C LYS A 314 -14.21 6.84 -10.72
N LYS A 315 -14.33 5.65 -10.11
CA LYS A 315 -15.30 5.37 -9.05
C LYS A 315 -14.66 5.21 -7.68
N SER A 316 -13.33 5.33 -7.63
CA SER A 316 -12.55 5.07 -6.42
C SER A 316 -11.75 6.30 -6.04
N GLY A 317 -11.69 6.59 -4.75
CA GLY A 317 -10.64 7.40 -4.17
C GLY A 317 -9.34 6.59 -4.01
N HIS A 318 -8.63 6.81 -2.94
CA HIS A 318 -7.33 6.17 -2.66
C HIS A 318 -7.34 4.63 -2.65
N TRP A 319 -8.46 3.99 -2.30
CA TRP A 319 -8.54 2.54 -2.02
C TRP A 319 -9.07 1.72 -3.22
N VAL A 320 -8.51 1.92 -4.41
CA VAL A 320 -8.95 1.30 -5.67
C VAL A 320 -9.07 -0.23 -5.57
N HIS A 321 -8.12 -0.90 -4.92
CA HIS A 321 -8.11 -2.36 -4.79
C HIS A 321 -9.21 -2.94 -3.87
N ILE A 322 -9.84 -2.08 -3.05
CA ILE A 322 -11.00 -2.46 -2.22
C ILE A 322 -12.31 -2.12 -2.92
N THR A 323 -12.37 -0.98 -3.60
CA THR A 323 -13.60 -0.42 -4.16
C THR A 323 -13.88 -0.85 -5.60
N GLU A 324 -12.82 -1.03 -6.41
CA GLU A 324 -12.86 -1.53 -7.79
C GLU A 324 -11.88 -2.70 -8.01
N PRO A 325 -11.95 -3.80 -7.21
CA PRO A 325 -11.01 -4.93 -7.33
C PRO A 325 -11.03 -5.56 -8.72
N GLU A 326 -12.15 -5.52 -9.44
CA GLU A 326 -12.29 -6.04 -10.80
C GLU A 326 -11.40 -5.28 -11.80
N LEU A 327 -11.24 -3.97 -11.62
CA LEU A 327 -10.34 -3.15 -12.43
C LEU A 327 -8.88 -3.59 -12.20
N VAL A 328 -8.49 -3.72 -10.93
CA VAL A 328 -7.14 -4.18 -10.56
C VAL A 328 -6.84 -5.56 -11.13
N VAL A 329 -7.76 -6.51 -10.96
CA VAL A 329 -7.63 -7.88 -11.48
C VAL A 329 -7.55 -7.88 -13.01
N GLY A 330 -8.40 -7.11 -13.69
CA GLY A 330 -8.40 -7.00 -15.15
C GLY A 330 -7.06 -6.52 -15.71
N GLU A 331 -6.44 -5.53 -15.07
CA GLU A 331 -5.12 -5.04 -15.48
C GLU A 331 -4.00 -6.05 -15.21
N ILE A 332 -4.03 -6.73 -14.05
CA ILE A 332 -3.06 -7.82 -13.78
C ILE A 332 -3.17 -8.93 -14.82
N LEU A 333 -4.39 -9.38 -15.14
CA LEU A 333 -4.60 -10.42 -16.13
C LEU A 333 -4.15 -10.00 -17.54
N SER A 334 -4.37 -8.73 -17.90
CA SER A 334 -3.86 -8.16 -19.16
C SER A 334 -2.33 -8.20 -19.22
N MET A 335 -1.63 -7.84 -18.13
CA MET A 335 -0.16 -7.91 -18.06
C MET A 335 0.34 -9.35 -18.19
N VAL A 336 -0.26 -10.29 -17.45
CA VAL A 336 0.12 -11.72 -17.52
C VAL A 336 -0.14 -12.30 -18.89
N GLY A 337 -1.28 -11.99 -19.52
CA GLY A 337 -1.62 -12.45 -20.87
C GLY A 337 -0.68 -11.94 -21.95
N GLY A 338 -0.21 -10.70 -21.82
CA GLY A 338 0.77 -10.10 -22.74
C GLY A 338 2.19 -10.70 -22.67
N MET A 339 2.51 -11.46 -21.62
CA MET A 339 3.82 -12.11 -21.45
C MET A 339 3.89 -13.52 -22.07
N GLY A 340 2.75 -14.07 -22.50
CA GLY A 340 2.65 -15.44 -23.07
C GLY A 340 2.71 -15.54 -24.59
N GLY A 341 3.00 -14.41 -25.28
CA GLY A 341 3.07 -14.30 -26.73
C GLY A 341 4.49 -14.38 -27.29
#